data_2e0f2cdf37f56e46f2de2fa077418621
#
_entry.id   2e0f2cdf37f56e46f2de2fa077418621
#
_cell.length_a   1.000
_cell.length_b   1.000
_cell.length_c   1.000
_cell.angle_alpha   90.00
_cell.angle_beta   90.00
_cell.angle_gamma   90.00
#
_symmetry.space_group_name_H-M   'P 1'
#
loop_
_entity.id
_entity.type
_entity.pdbx_description
1 polymer ?
#
loop_
_entity_poly.entity_id
_entity_poly.type
_entity_poly.pdbx_seq_one_letter_code
_entity_poly.pdbx_strand_id
1 'polypeptide(L)' 'MPDDTPLVTLARYNSAGEAQLAQAQLEDAGIPAMLANADQSGLAPLFARTKGGVQVKVSADRADAARDVLGLRD' A
#
# COMPACT_ATOMS: atom_id res chain seq x y z
N MET A 1 -16.61 -13.85 -8.74
CA MET A 1 -17.04 -13.83 -7.33
C MET A 1 -16.21 -12.86 -6.56
N PRO A 2 -16.81 -11.86 -6.00
CA PRO A 2 -16.01 -10.91 -5.26
C PRO A 2 -15.37 -11.54 -4.02
N ASP A 3 -14.23 -11.05 -3.73
CA ASP A 3 -13.50 -11.48 -2.58
C ASP A 3 -14.00 -10.68 -1.39
N ASP A 4 -14.51 -11.34 -0.40
CA ASP A 4 -15.01 -10.67 0.80
C ASP A 4 -13.93 -10.35 1.81
N THR A 5 -12.70 -10.72 1.51
CA THR A 5 -11.61 -10.45 2.44
C THR A 5 -11.40 -8.95 2.56
N PRO A 6 -11.41 -8.40 3.77
CA PRO A 6 -11.22 -6.97 3.91
C PRO A 6 -9.79 -6.56 3.55
N LEU A 7 -9.67 -5.33 3.13
CA LEU A 7 -8.35 -4.73 2.93
C LEU A 7 -7.85 -4.18 4.25
N VAL A 8 -6.58 -4.37 4.51
CA VAL A 8 -5.94 -3.85 5.70
C VAL A 8 -4.78 -2.96 5.29
N THR A 9 -4.49 -1.96 6.09
CA THR A 9 -3.36 -1.09 5.84
C THR A 9 -2.09 -1.81 6.26
N LEU A 10 -1.21 -2.02 5.29
CA LEU A 10 0.06 -2.68 5.55
C LEU A 10 1.12 -1.70 5.99
N ALA A 11 1.18 -0.55 5.34
CA ALA A 11 2.21 0.43 5.61
C ALA A 11 1.72 1.80 5.16
N ARG A 12 2.39 2.82 5.65
CA ARG A 12 2.07 4.19 5.30
C ARG A 12 3.36 4.90 4.92
N TYR A 13 3.31 5.66 3.84
CA TYR A 13 4.48 6.33 3.31
C TYR A 13 4.20 7.82 3.19
N ASN A 14 5.25 8.61 3.16
CA ASN A 14 5.12 10.06 3.13
C ASN A 14 4.82 10.60 1.73
N SER A 15 5.05 9.82 0.71
CA SER A 15 4.80 10.29 -0.64
C SER A 15 4.23 9.16 -1.49
N ALA A 16 3.54 9.56 -2.55
CA ALA A 16 2.98 8.59 -3.46
C ALA A 16 4.08 7.78 -4.15
N GLY A 17 5.23 8.39 -4.41
CA GLY A 17 6.32 7.68 -5.06
C GLY A 17 6.81 6.51 -4.22
N GLU A 18 6.98 6.73 -2.92
CA GLU A 18 7.41 5.66 -2.03
C GLU A 18 6.35 4.57 -1.95
N ALA A 19 5.09 4.96 -1.88
CA ALA A 19 4.01 3.98 -1.79
C ALA A 19 3.91 3.18 -3.08
N GLN A 20 4.13 3.82 -4.23
CA GLN A 20 4.07 3.10 -5.49
C GLN A 20 5.22 2.13 -5.64
N LEU A 21 6.38 2.45 -5.12
CA LEU A 21 7.48 1.51 -5.13
C LEU A 21 7.13 0.28 -4.31
N ALA A 22 6.54 0.47 -3.13
CA ALA A 22 6.11 -0.66 -2.32
C ALA A 22 5.05 -1.48 -3.05
N GLN A 23 4.10 -0.80 -3.68
CA GLN A 23 3.06 -1.50 -4.44
C GLN A 23 3.68 -2.35 -5.55
N ALA A 24 4.66 -1.78 -6.26
CA ALA A 24 5.29 -2.52 -7.34
C ALA A 24 6.00 -3.76 -6.84
N GLN A 25 6.65 -3.66 -5.69
CA GLN A 25 7.32 -4.82 -5.11
C GLN A 25 6.32 -5.91 -4.74
N LEU A 26 5.17 -5.51 -4.20
CA LEU A 26 4.15 -6.48 -3.85
C LEU A 26 3.56 -7.14 -5.09
N GLU A 27 3.28 -6.35 -6.11
CA GLU A 27 2.70 -6.91 -7.33
C GLU A 27 3.69 -7.83 -8.03
N ASP A 28 4.96 -7.49 -7.99
CA ASP A 28 5.98 -8.36 -8.54
C ASP A 28 6.05 -9.69 -7.81
N ALA A 29 5.66 -9.71 -6.55
CA ALA A 29 5.62 -10.93 -5.76
C ALA A 29 4.26 -11.65 -5.84
N GLY A 30 3.35 -11.13 -6.67
CA GLY A 30 2.05 -11.76 -6.84
C GLY A 30 1.01 -11.33 -5.83
N ILE A 31 1.24 -10.24 -5.12
CA ILE A 31 0.33 -9.76 -4.10
C ILE A 31 -0.30 -8.45 -4.56
N PRO A 32 -1.58 -8.46 -4.93
CA PRO A 32 -2.24 -7.20 -5.32
C PRO A 32 -2.26 -6.22 -4.16
N ALA A 33 -2.01 -4.96 -4.47
CA ALA A 33 -1.98 -3.93 -3.46
C ALA A 33 -2.69 -2.69 -3.98
N MET A 34 -3.29 -1.95 -3.07
CA MET A 34 -3.97 -0.70 -3.39
C MET A 34 -3.37 0.43 -2.60
N LEU A 35 -3.39 1.62 -3.20
CA LEU A 35 -2.94 2.82 -2.52
C LEU A 35 -4.14 3.67 -2.14
N ALA A 36 -4.07 4.28 -0.96
CA ALA A 36 -5.11 5.18 -0.50
C ALA A 36 -4.47 6.38 0.17
N ASN A 37 -4.94 7.57 -0.19
CA ASN A 37 -4.47 8.79 0.45
C ASN A 37 -5.32 9.09 1.67
N ALA A 38 -4.65 9.51 2.74
CA ALA A 38 -5.37 9.80 3.95
C ALA A 38 -6.27 11.02 3.80
N ASP A 39 -5.86 12.00 3.02
CA ASP A 39 -6.61 13.24 2.90
C ASP A 39 -7.56 13.26 1.71
N GLN A 40 -7.54 12.24 0.89
CA GLN A 40 -8.50 12.10 -0.20
C GLN A 40 -8.45 13.21 -1.22
N SER A 41 -7.42 14.01 -1.24
CA SER A 41 -7.37 15.11 -2.17
C SER A 41 -7.18 14.63 -3.61
N GLY A 42 -6.80 13.41 -3.78
CA GLY A 42 -6.82 12.79 -5.09
C GLY A 42 -5.51 12.89 -5.82
N LEU A 43 -5.25 13.99 -6.45
CA LEU A 43 -4.22 14.04 -7.47
C LEU A 43 -2.95 14.72 -7.00
N ALA A 44 -2.41 14.27 -5.89
CA ALA A 44 -1.12 14.79 -5.45
C ALA A 44 -0.03 14.42 -6.45
N PRO A 45 0.93 15.31 -6.69
CA PRO A 45 2.08 14.95 -7.51
C PRO A 45 2.83 13.76 -6.92
N LEU A 46 3.42 12.99 -7.80
CA LEU A 46 4.05 11.74 -7.43
C LEU A 46 5.06 11.91 -6.30
N PHE A 47 5.85 12.98 -6.35
CA PHE A 47 6.92 13.17 -5.39
C PHE A 47 6.57 14.16 -4.29
N ALA A 48 5.36 14.68 -4.27
CA ALA A 48 4.96 15.60 -3.21
C ALA A 48 4.65 14.81 -1.95
N ARG A 49 4.94 15.41 -0.81
CA ARG A 49 4.55 14.81 0.43
C ARG A 49 3.06 14.89 0.60
N THR A 50 2.48 13.85 1.14
CA THR A 50 1.05 13.74 1.33
C THR A 50 0.74 13.95 2.79
N LYS A 51 -0.11 14.90 3.08
CA LYS A 51 -0.53 15.12 4.44
C LYS A 51 -1.26 13.86 4.93
N GLY A 52 -0.83 13.31 6.03
CA GLY A 52 -1.41 12.07 6.53
C GLY A 52 -0.89 10.82 5.86
N GLY A 53 -0.09 10.95 4.83
CA GLY A 53 0.56 9.81 4.21
C GLY A 53 -0.27 9.11 3.16
N VAL A 54 0.38 8.18 2.47
CA VAL A 54 -0.26 7.30 1.50
C VAL A 54 -0.22 5.89 2.07
N GLN A 55 -1.36 5.26 2.15
CA GLN A 55 -1.47 3.93 2.73
C GLN A 55 -1.37 2.89 1.65
N VAL A 56 -0.63 1.81 1.92
CA VAL A 56 -0.59 0.64 1.06
C VAL A 56 -1.46 -0.42 1.71
N LYS A 57 -2.46 -0.88 0.98
CA LYS A 57 -3.44 -1.82 1.50
C LYS A 57 -3.41 -3.11 0.72
N VAL A 58 -3.55 -4.21 1.43
CA VAL A 58 -3.61 -5.54 0.83
C VAL A 58 -4.73 -6.31 1.49
N SER A 59 -5.12 -7.44 0.87
CA SER A 59 -6.08 -8.34 1.51
C SER A 59 -5.53 -8.85 2.83
N ALA A 60 -6.40 -8.97 3.81
CA ALA A 60 -5.97 -9.39 5.14
C ALA A 60 -5.28 -10.75 5.11
N ASP A 61 -5.74 -11.65 4.25
CA ASP A 61 -5.15 -12.99 4.17
C ASP A 61 -3.78 -12.99 3.49
N ARG A 62 -3.36 -11.88 2.90
CA ARG A 62 -2.04 -11.75 2.29
C ARG A 62 -1.11 -10.83 3.08
N ALA A 63 -1.59 -10.33 4.22
CA ALA A 63 -0.84 -9.30 4.94
C ALA A 63 0.51 -9.80 5.43
N ASP A 64 0.57 -11.03 5.92
CA ASP A 64 1.85 -11.55 6.40
C ASP A 64 2.86 -11.71 5.27
N ALA A 65 2.41 -12.24 4.14
CA ALA A 65 3.30 -12.39 2.99
C ALA A 65 3.77 -11.02 2.51
N ALA A 66 2.87 -10.04 2.50
CA ALA A 66 3.22 -8.72 2.05
C ALA A 66 4.25 -8.06 2.96
N ARG A 67 4.13 -8.26 4.27
CA ARG A 67 5.13 -7.74 5.19
C ARG A 67 6.49 -8.34 4.93
N ASP A 68 6.54 -9.63 4.60
CA ASP A 68 7.81 -10.25 4.24
C ASP A 68 8.42 -9.62 3.01
N VAL A 69 7.61 -9.37 2.00
CA VAL A 69 8.12 -8.81 0.75
C VAL A 69 8.73 -7.44 0.99
N LEU A 70 8.08 -6.64 1.81
CA LEU A 70 8.55 -5.28 2.07
C LEU A 70 9.57 -5.19 3.20
N GLY A 71 9.88 -6.31 3.83
CA GLY A 71 10.85 -6.29 4.93
C GLY A 71 10.33 -5.64 6.19
N LEU A 72 9.03 -5.73 6.43
CA LEU A 72 8.40 -5.07 7.57
C LEU A 72 8.27 -5.97 8.80
N ARG A 73 8.68 -7.20 8.69
CA ARG A 73 8.62 -8.10 9.83
C ARG A 73 9.78 -7.87 10.77
N ASP A 74 9.50 -7.99 12.02
CA ASP A 74 10.53 -7.89 13.06
C ASP A 74 11.28 -9.20 13.23
#